data_288e29c6d1dabf2b7ca9ed7f96cea301
#
_entry.id   288e29c6d1dabf2b7ca9ed7f96cea301
#
_cell.length_a   1.000
_cell.length_b   1.000
_cell.length_c   1.000
_cell.angle_alpha   90.00
_cell.angle_beta   90.00
_cell.angle_gamma   90.00
#
_symmetry.space_group_name_H-M   'P 1'
#
loop_
_entity.id
_entity.type
_entity.pdbx_description
1 polymer ?
#
loop_
_entity_poly.entity_id
_entity_poly.type
_entity_poly.pdbx_seq_one_letter_code
_entity_poly.pdbx_strand_id
1 'polypeptide(L)'
;MKLNIMKISGFLLSLKSVIFINFFFRFKKILNKDLKIIFFYFPVKSYQDNIIELIDELKKEKNIEVILGYNLGSSDQVKKLDKTFFLNLGYLKYIKKIDIFLSSYVVYEFPESINKIYINHDISDAPWVNPENEKILIKTISKYNYIFLSSDIAISDLKKKIDKY
;
A
#
# COMPACT_ATOMS: atom_id res chain seq x y z
N MET A 1 -20.09 23.19 -10.08
CA MET A 1 -18.74 23.76 -10.29
C MET A 1 -17.72 23.34 -9.20
N LYS A 2 -18.03 23.40 -7.92
CA LYS A 2 -17.12 22.99 -6.82
C LYS A 2 -16.59 21.54 -6.95
N LEU A 3 -17.42 20.59 -7.37
CA LEU A 3 -17.04 19.18 -7.47
C LEU A 3 -15.93 18.91 -8.51
N ASN A 4 -15.91 19.67 -9.61
CA ASN A 4 -14.88 19.53 -10.65
C ASN A 4 -13.54 20.13 -10.21
N ILE A 5 -13.54 21.18 -9.42
CA ILE A 5 -12.31 21.80 -8.91
C ILE A 5 -11.63 20.88 -7.92
N MET A 6 -12.40 20.24 -7.01
CA MET A 6 -11.84 19.26 -6.06
C MET A 6 -11.24 18.02 -6.77
N LYS A 7 -11.86 17.54 -7.84
CA LYS A 7 -11.32 16.42 -8.64
C LYS A 7 -10.02 16.81 -9.34
N ILE A 8 -9.94 18.00 -9.90
CA ILE A 8 -8.75 18.50 -10.58
C ILE A 8 -7.60 18.72 -9.60
N SER A 9 -7.88 19.29 -8.42
CA SER A 9 -6.85 19.49 -7.39
C SER A 9 -6.31 18.16 -6.86
N GLY A 10 -7.18 17.17 -6.64
CA GLY A 10 -6.77 15.83 -6.22
C GLY A 10 -5.94 15.09 -7.28
N PHE A 11 -6.28 15.26 -8.56
CA PHE A 11 -5.50 14.75 -9.68
C PHE A 11 -4.08 15.35 -9.68
N LEU A 12 -3.97 16.66 -9.66
CA LEU A 12 -2.69 17.38 -9.69
C LEU A 12 -1.82 17.03 -8.48
N LEU A 13 -2.42 16.91 -7.31
CA LEU A 13 -1.70 16.53 -6.09
C LEU A 13 -1.15 15.11 -6.15
N SER A 14 -1.96 14.15 -6.63
CA SER A 14 -1.51 12.76 -6.83
C SER A 14 -0.39 12.67 -7.86
N LEU A 15 -0.51 13.38 -8.97
CA LEU A 15 0.52 13.41 -10.01
C LEU A 15 1.82 13.99 -9.49
N LYS A 16 1.76 15.11 -8.77
CA LYS A 16 2.92 15.73 -8.13
C LYS A 16 3.59 14.76 -7.14
N SER A 17 2.81 14.06 -6.33
CA SER A 17 3.32 13.06 -5.39
C SER A 17 4.03 11.92 -6.12
N VAL A 18 3.45 11.36 -7.17
CA VAL A 18 4.08 10.29 -7.97
C VAL A 18 5.40 10.73 -8.58
N ILE A 19 5.44 11.92 -9.20
CA ILE A 19 6.66 12.46 -9.81
C ILE A 19 7.76 12.60 -8.74
N PHE A 20 7.42 13.20 -7.60
CA PHE A 20 8.36 13.42 -6.51
C PHE A 20 8.86 12.10 -5.92
N ILE A 21 7.97 11.15 -5.64
CA ILE A 21 8.31 9.81 -5.13
C ILE A 21 9.29 9.10 -6.07
N ASN A 22 8.97 9.06 -7.37
CA ASN A 22 9.83 8.39 -8.36
C ASN A 22 11.20 9.04 -8.48
N PHE A 23 11.26 10.37 -8.47
CA PHE A 23 12.52 11.12 -8.45
C PHE A 23 13.32 10.82 -7.19
N PHE A 24 12.69 10.87 -6.02
CA PHE A 24 13.31 10.60 -4.73
C PHE A 24 13.89 9.18 -4.67
N PHE A 25 13.15 8.16 -5.11
CA PHE A 25 13.63 6.77 -5.13
C PHE A 25 14.82 6.59 -6.05
N ARG A 26 14.73 7.19 -7.25
CA ARG A 26 15.85 7.14 -8.20
C ARG A 26 17.11 7.78 -7.63
N PHE A 27 16.97 8.94 -7.02
CA PHE A 27 18.09 9.65 -6.40
C PHE A 27 18.70 8.84 -5.24
N LYS A 28 17.87 8.32 -4.35
CA LYS A 28 18.33 7.49 -3.22
C LYS A 28 19.09 6.25 -3.68
N LYS A 29 18.61 5.54 -4.69
CA LYS A 29 19.29 4.35 -5.23
C LYS A 29 20.58 4.67 -6.00
N ILE A 30 20.73 5.88 -6.53
CA ILE A 30 22.00 6.33 -7.10
C ILE A 30 23.03 6.53 -5.99
N LEU A 31 22.64 7.10 -4.87
CA LEU A 31 23.52 7.34 -3.72
C LEU A 31 23.87 6.07 -2.96
N ASN A 32 22.95 5.13 -2.87
CA ASN A 32 23.14 3.84 -2.19
C ASN A 32 22.45 2.73 -2.99
N LYS A 33 23.25 1.93 -3.69
CA LYS A 33 22.74 0.83 -4.54
C LYS A 33 22.10 -0.31 -3.73
N ASP A 34 22.58 -0.52 -2.51
CA ASP A 34 22.09 -1.58 -1.62
C ASP A 34 20.84 -1.17 -0.83
N LEU A 35 20.42 0.07 -0.95
CA LEU A 35 19.24 0.58 -0.29
C LEU A 35 17.97 -0.15 -0.76
N LYS A 36 17.22 -0.71 0.18
CA LYS A 36 15.90 -1.28 -0.05
C LYS A 36 14.81 -0.26 0.26
N ILE A 37 13.92 -0.04 -0.67
CA ILE A 37 12.80 0.90 -0.53
C ILE A 37 11.54 0.10 -0.26
N ILE A 38 10.94 0.34 0.91
CA ILE A 38 9.67 -0.25 1.32
C ILE A 38 8.61 0.85 1.29
N PHE A 39 7.58 0.65 0.48
CA PHE A 39 6.47 1.57 0.36
C PHE A 39 5.22 0.97 0.99
N PHE A 40 4.78 1.56 2.09
CA PHE A 40 3.52 1.25 2.74
C PHE A 40 2.40 2.13 2.19
N TYR A 41 1.25 1.52 1.90
CA TYR A 41 0.07 2.29 1.50
C TYR A 41 -1.13 2.00 2.40
N PHE A 42 -1.73 3.06 2.89
CA PHE A 42 -2.88 3.04 3.79
C PHE A 42 -4.04 3.86 3.21
N PRO A 43 -5.23 3.26 3.03
CA PRO A 43 -6.42 4.01 2.62
C PRO A 43 -6.87 5.00 3.71
N VAL A 44 -6.71 4.62 4.99
CA VAL A 44 -7.00 5.44 6.17
C VAL A 44 -5.93 5.20 7.24
N LYS A 45 -5.82 6.13 8.20
CA LYS A 45 -4.77 6.10 9.22
C LYS A 45 -4.86 4.85 10.14
N SER A 46 -6.06 4.41 10.48
CA SER A 46 -6.26 3.25 11.37
C SER A 46 -5.55 1.98 10.90
N TYR A 47 -5.38 1.79 9.60
CA TYR A 47 -4.62 0.67 9.07
C TYR A 47 -3.11 0.74 9.36
N GLN A 48 -2.57 1.95 9.53
CA GLN A 48 -1.19 2.13 9.95
C GLN A 48 -1.00 1.72 11.42
N ASP A 49 -1.96 2.09 12.28
CA ASP A 49 -1.84 1.88 13.72
C ASP A 49 -1.66 0.39 14.06
N ASN A 50 -2.19 -0.51 13.24
CA ASN A 50 -2.05 -1.96 13.41
C ASN A 50 -0.64 -2.51 13.10
N ILE A 51 0.17 -1.77 12.36
CA ILE A 51 1.52 -2.21 11.94
C ILE A 51 2.59 -1.16 12.25
N ILE A 52 2.29 -0.24 13.17
CA ILE A 52 3.20 0.87 13.51
C ILE A 52 4.53 0.36 14.07
N GLU A 53 4.51 -0.68 14.89
CA GLU A 53 5.71 -1.29 15.45
C GLU A 53 6.61 -1.85 14.36
N LEU A 54 6.04 -2.53 13.36
CA LEU A 54 6.80 -3.01 12.21
C LEU A 54 7.45 -1.86 11.44
N ILE A 55 6.71 -0.77 11.23
CA ILE A 55 7.22 0.43 10.55
C ILE A 55 8.41 1.01 11.33
N ASP A 56 8.29 1.10 12.64
CA ASP A 56 9.31 1.70 13.50
C ASP A 56 10.55 0.80 13.61
N GLU A 57 10.41 -0.52 13.62
CA GLU A 57 11.55 -1.45 13.54
C GLU A 57 12.27 -1.31 12.19
N LEU A 58 11.53 -1.32 11.08
CA LEU A 58 12.14 -1.19 9.75
C LEU A 58 12.88 0.13 9.54
N LYS A 59 12.43 1.22 10.17
CA LYS A 59 13.12 2.53 10.11
C LYS A 59 14.48 2.55 10.81
N LYS A 60 14.73 1.60 11.72
CA LYS A 60 16.03 1.49 12.41
C LYS A 60 17.11 0.87 11.52
N GLU A 61 16.71 0.15 10.49
CA GLU A 61 17.61 -0.55 9.58
C GLU A 61 18.30 0.43 8.61
N LYS A 62 19.64 0.41 8.59
CA LYS A 62 20.46 1.38 7.83
C LYS A 62 20.26 1.33 6.31
N ASN A 63 19.95 0.13 5.79
CA ASN A 63 19.80 -0.10 4.36
C ASN A 63 18.32 -0.17 3.94
N ILE A 64 17.40 0.30 4.78
CA ILE A 64 15.97 0.34 4.49
C ILE A 64 15.48 1.79 4.51
N GLU A 65 14.79 2.16 3.47
CA GLU A 65 14.05 3.41 3.38
C GLU A 65 12.56 3.12 3.44
N VAL A 66 11.91 3.55 4.50
CA VAL A 66 10.45 3.40 4.69
C VAL A 66 9.74 4.64 4.22
N ILE A 67 8.77 4.46 3.33
CA ILE A 67 7.92 5.52 2.78
C ILE A 67 6.46 5.19 3.08
N LEU A 68 5.72 6.19 3.52
CA LEU A 68 4.30 6.05 3.86
C LEU A 68 3.44 6.79 2.83
N GLY A 69 2.52 6.07 2.21
CA GLY A 69 1.51 6.61 1.30
C GLY A 69 0.12 6.49 1.90
N TYR A 70 -0.67 7.55 1.75
CA TYR A 70 -2.06 7.58 2.21
C TYR A 70 -2.98 8.03 1.10
N ASN A 71 -4.25 7.59 1.17
CA ASN A 71 -5.26 8.14 0.30
C ASN A 71 -5.46 9.64 0.60
N LEU A 72 -5.67 10.43 -0.43
CA LEU A 72 -5.94 11.88 -0.31
C LEU A 72 -7.08 12.19 0.65
N GLY A 73 -8.12 11.35 0.70
CA GLY A 73 -9.24 11.50 1.64
C GLY A 73 -8.86 11.37 3.11
N SER A 74 -7.66 10.89 3.42
CA SER A 74 -7.17 10.72 4.81
C SER A 74 -6.23 11.85 5.26
N SER A 75 -6.03 12.89 4.45
CA SER A 75 -5.06 13.96 4.71
C SER A 75 -5.29 14.69 6.03
N ASP A 76 -6.55 14.83 6.46
CA ASP A 76 -6.90 15.54 7.68
C ASP A 76 -6.63 14.71 8.96
N GLN A 77 -6.51 13.39 8.81
CA GLN A 77 -6.29 12.45 9.92
C GLN A 77 -4.81 12.16 10.17
N VAL A 78 -3.97 12.42 9.19
CA VAL A 78 -2.55 12.09 9.23
C VAL A 78 -1.74 13.34 9.48
N LYS A 79 -1.03 13.40 10.61
CA LYS A 79 0.00 14.43 10.81
C LYS A 79 1.06 14.25 9.72
N LYS A 80 1.50 15.35 9.11
CA LYS A 80 2.61 15.33 8.17
C LYS A 80 3.87 14.82 8.89
N LEU A 81 4.13 13.55 8.73
CA LEU A 81 5.37 12.92 9.14
C LEU A 81 6.37 13.03 7.98
N ASP A 82 7.66 12.98 8.31
CA ASP A 82 8.68 12.89 7.28
C ASP A 82 8.43 11.70 6.35
N LYS A 83 8.60 11.94 5.04
CA LYS A 83 8.41 10.91 4.00
C LYS A 83 6.99 10.38 3.89
N THR A 84 6.01 11.22 4.15
CA THR A 84 4.60 10.92 3.97
C THR A 84 4.06 11.53 2.69
N PHE A 85 3.36 10.75 1.88
CA PHE A 85 2.78 11.18 0.63
C PHE A 85 1.28 10.89 0.58
N PHE A 86 0.56 11.79 -0.09
CA PHE A 86 -0.87 11.64 -0.31
C PHE A 86 -1.15 11.46 -1.79
N LEU A 87 -1.82 10.35 -2.13
CA LEU A 87 -2.19 10.05 -3.51
C LEU A 87 -3.41 9.15 -3.56
N ASN A 88 -4.23 9.31 -4.59
CA ASN A 88 -5.35 8.41 -4.81
C ASN A 88 -4.88 7.02 -5.24
N LEU A 89 -5.65 6.00 -4.90
CA LEU A 89 -5.35 4.59 -5.13
C LEU A 89 -4.96 4.28 -6.59
N GLY A 90 -5.69 4.83 -7.58
CA GLY A 90 -5.42 4.62 -8.99
C GLY A 90 -4.08 5.16 -9.50
N TYR A 91 -3.34 5.93 -8.68
CA TYR A 91 -2.01 6.43 -9.02
C TYR A 91 -0.88 5.53 -8.56
N LEU A 92 -1.15 4.53 -7.73
CA LEU A 92 -0.13 3.59 -7.23
C LEU A 92 0.65 2.92 -8.38
N LYS A 93 -0.02 2.54 -9.44
CA LYS A 93 0.58 1.91 -10.64
C LYS A 93 1.68 2.74 -11.32
N TYR A 94 1.74 4.04 -11.06
CA TYR A 94 2.76 4.92 -11.63
C TYR A 94 3.99 5.10 -10.74
N ILE A 95 3.98 4.52 -9.53
CA ILE A 95 5.14 4.49 -8.66
C ILE A 95 6.07 3.37 -9.12
N LYS A 96 7.37 3.71 -9.23
CA LYS A 96 8.41 2.82 -9.75
C LYS A 96 9.60 2.74 -8.81
N LYS A 97 10.44 1.73 -9.03
CA LYS A 97 11.72 1.58 -8.33
C LYS A 97 11.61 1.31 -6.83
N ILE A 98 10.52 0.70 -6.38
CA ILE A 98 10.40 0.18 -5.03
C ILE A 98 10.73 -1.32 -5.00
N ASP A 99 11.32 -1.76 -3.89
CA ASP A 99 11.68 -3.17 -3.72
C ASP A 99 10.50 -3.96 -3.13
N ILE A 100 9.81 -3.36 -2.16
CA ILE A 100 8.68 -3.98 -1.47
C ILE A 100 7.51 -2.99 -1.43
N PHE A 101 6.36 -3.42 -1.91
CA PHE A 101 5.08 -2.78 -1.68
C PHE A 101 4.32 -3.54 -0.60
N LEU A 102 3.88 -2.83 0.43
CA LEU A 102 3.14 -3.41 1.53
C LEU A 102 1.81 -2.66 1.74
N SER A 103 0.72 -3.40 1.86
CA SER A 103 -0.59 -2.85 2.15
C SER A 103 -1.37 -3.75 3.10
N SER A 104 -2.09 -3.15 4.03
CA SER A 104 -3.11 -3.80 4.87
C SER A 104 -4.52 -3.70 4.28
N TYR A 105 -4.62 -3.24 3.05
CA TYR A 105 -5.86 -3.15 2.27
C TYR A 105 -5.65 -3.77 0.89
N VAL A 106 -6.66 -4.44 0.35
CA VAL A 106 -6.58 -5.05 -0.97
C VAL A 106 -6.56 -3.97 -2.05
N VAL A 107 -5.42 -3.83 -2.72
CA VAL A 107 -5.18 -2.83 -3.76
C VAL A 107 -5.32 -3.48 -5.13
N TYR A 108 -6.11 -2.88 -6.02
CA TYR A 108 -6.36 -3.42 -7.37
C TYR A 108 -5.25 -3.09 -8.37
N GLU A 109 -4.60 -1.93 -8.21
CA GLU A 109 -3.53 -1.46 -9.07
C GLU A 109 -2.25 -1.29 -8.25
N PHE A 110 -1.23 -2.03 -8.61
CA PHE A 110 0.02 -2.09 -7.85
C PHE A 110 1.07 -1.15 -8.43
N PRO A 111 1.95 -0.60 -7.58
CA PRO A 111 3.19 0.00 -8.04
C PRO A 111 4.09 -1.07 -8.69
N GLU A 112 5.01 -0.61 -9.53
CA GLU A 112 6.09 -1.46 -10.07
C GLU A 112 7.05 -1.82 -8.93
N SER A 113 6.86 -2.97 -8.33
CA SER A 113 7.64 -3.48 -7.20
C SER A 113 8.08 -4.91 -7.43
N ILE A 114 9.19 -5.30 -6.81
CA ILE A 114 9.70 -6.66 -6.86
C ILE A 114 8.80 -7.58 -6.05
N ASN A 115 8.46 -7.16 -4.83
CA ASN A 115 7.61 -7.94 -3.92
C ASN A 115 6.39 -7.13 -3.49
N LYS A 116 5.24 -7.80 -3.45
CA LYS A 116 3.97 -7.27 -2.98
C LYS A 116 3.53 -8.07 -1.78
N ILE A 117 3.33 -7.40 -0.66
CA ILE A 117 2.97 -8.01 0.62
C ILE A 117 1.60 -7.49 1.05
N TYR A 118 0.70 -8.42 1.36
CA TYR A 118 -0.56 -8.11 2.02
C TYR A 118 -0.48 -8.55 3.48
N ILE A 119 -0.85 -7.66 4.40
CA ILE A 119 -0.98 -7.97 5.82
C ILE A 119 -2.43 -7.74 6.22
N ASN A 120 -3.13 -8.82 6.55
CA ASN A 120 -4.47 -8.70 7.08
C ASN A 120 -4.42 -8.16 8.51
N HIS A 121 -5.21 -7.12 8.76
CA HIS A 121 -5.29 -6.46 10.06
C HIS A 121 -6.52 -6.88 10.87
N ASP A 122 -7.49 -7.53 10.23
CA ASP A 122 -8.71 -7.97 10.88
C ASP A 122 -8.57 -9.40 11.41
N ILE A 123 -8.89 -9.59 12.67
CA ILE A 123 -8.84 -10.92 13.32
C ILE A 123 -10.00 -11.80 12.86
N SER A 124 -11.15 -11.20 12.54
CA SER A 124 -12.39 -11.91 12.26
C SER A 124 -12.86 -11.83 10.80
N ASP A 125 -12.43 -10.84 10.05
CA ASP A 125 -12.98 -10.59 8.72
C ASP A 125 -11.90 -10.59 7.63
N ALA A 126 -11.88 -11.66 6.89
CA ALA A 126 -11.21 -11.65 5.62
C ALA A 126 -11.97 -10.74 4.64
N PRO A 127 -11.32 -9.80 3.92
CA PRO A 127 -11.99 -8.86 3.03
C PRO A 127 -12.78 -9.53 1.89
N TRP A 128 -12.53 -10.81 1.66
CA TRP A 128 -13.23 -11.64 0.65
C TRP A 128 -14.53 -12.28 1.15
N VAL A 129 -14.99 -11.99 2.34
CA VAL A 129 -16.25 -12.56 2.89
C VAL A 129 -17.49 -11.98 2.22
N ASN A 130 -17.39 -10.79 1.60
CA ASN A 130 -18.53 -10.23 0.86
C ASN A 130 -18.74 -10.98 -0.48
N PRO A 131 -19.86 -11.73 -0.66
CA PRO A 131 -20.08 -12.56 -1.84
C PRO A 131 -20.08 -11.80 -3.16
N GLU A 132 -20.54 -10.55 -3.16
CA GLU A 132 -20.64 -9.74 -4.38
C GLU A 132 -19.31 -9.43 -5.02
N ASN A 133 -18.26 -9.32 -4.22
CA ASN A 133 -16.91 -8.95 -4.66
C ASN A 133 -15.89 -10.08 -4.50
N GLU A 134 -16.29 -11.25 -4.00
CA GLU A 134 -15.39 -12.35 -3.66
C GLU A 134 -14.43 -12.68 -4.81
N LYS A 135 -14.95 -12.94 -5.99
CA LYS A 135 -14.13 -13.32 -7.15
C LYS A 135 -13.08 -12.26 -7.52
N ILE A 136 -13.47 -11.00 -7.50
CA ILE A 136 -12.56 -9.88 -7.83
C ILE A 136 -11.48 -9.75 -6.75
N LEU A 137 -11.87 -9.85 -5.49
CA LEU A 137 -10.97 -9.76 -4.35
C LEU A 137 -9.98 -10.93 -4.34
N ILE A 138 -10.43 -12.16 -4.55
CA ILE A 138 -9.55 -13.34 -4.62
C ILE A 138 -8.56 -13.22 -5.78
N LYS A 139 -9.02 -12.84 -6.98
CA LYS A 139 -8.11 -12.58 -8.11
C LYS A 139 -7.12 -11.45 -7.86
N THR A 140 -7.48 -10.49 -7.03
CA THR A 140 -6.59 -9.38 -6.71
C THR A 140 -5.58 -9.79 -5.65
N ILE A 141 -6.03 -10.49 -4.60
CA ILE A 141 -5.14 -10.92 -3.52
C ILE A 141 -4.14 -11.97 -3.99
N SER A 142 -4.50 -12.81 -4.97
CA SER A 142 -3.58 -13.78 -5.57
C SER A 142 -2.43 -13.15 -6.37
N LYS A 143 -2.46 -11.84 -6.62
CA LYS A 143 -1.34 -11.09 -7.24
C LYS A 143 -0.28 -10.66 -6.24
N TYR A 144 -0.53 -10.83 -4.94
CA TYR A 144 0.49 -10.58 -3.92
C TYR A 144 1.47 -11.76 -3.87
N ASN A 145 2.73 -11.46 -3.62
CA ASN A 145 3.78 -12.48 -3.47
C ASN A 145 3.72 -13.15 -2.10
N TYR A 146 3.33 -12.36 -1.09
CA TYR A 146 3.20 -12.82 0.31
C TYR A 146 1.92 -12.30 0.91
N ILE A 147 1.23 -13.16 1.66
CA ILE A 147 -0.03 -12.85 2.31
C ILE A 147 0.10 -13.31 3.77
N PHE A 148 0.03 -12.36 4.69
CA PHE A 148 0.03 -12.61 6.12
C PHE A 148 -1.39 -12.49 6.65
N LEU A 149 -1.89 -13.58 7.23
CA LEU A 149 -3.23 -13.68 7.80
C LEU A 149 -3.14 -13.93 9.30
N SER A 150 -4.16 -13.47 10.03
CA SER A 150 -4.19 -13.49 11.48
C SER A 150 -4.54 -14.86 12.08
N SER A 151 -5.03 -15.82 11.29
CA SER A 151 -5.46 -17.13 11.79
C SER A 151 -5.37 -18.24 10.74
N ASP A 152 -5.25 -19.48 11.23
CA ASP A 152 -5.27 -20.68 10.38
C ASP A 152 -6.61 -20.85 9.66
N ILE A 153 -7.70 -20.39 10.28
CA ILE A 153 -9.04 -20.40 9.65
C ILE A 153 -9.04 -19.51 8.43
N ALA A 154 -8.53 -18.29 8.53
CA ALA A 154 -8.43 -17.37 7.40
C ALA A 154 -7.51 -17.91 6.29
N ILE A 155 -6.41 -18.57 6.66
CA ILE A 155 -5.49 -19.23 5.71
C ILE A 155 -6.21 -20.35 4.96
N SER A 156 -6.92 -21.22 5.68
CA SER A 156 -7.66 -22.35 5.10
C SER A 156 -8.78 -21.86 4.17
N ASP A 157 -9.54 -20.84 4.57
CA ASP A 157 -10.60 -20.25 3.77
C ASP A 157 -10.06 -19.61 2.48
N LEU A 158 -9.00 -18.81 2.60
CA LEU A 158 -8.37 -18.19 1.43
C LEU A 158 -7.87 -19.24 0.43
N LYS A 159 -7.20 -20.29 0.88
CA LYS A 159 -6.73 -21.38 0.00
C LYS A 159 -7.87 -21.99 -0.79
N LYS A 160 -8.96 -22.40 -0.10
CA LYS A 160 -10.15 -22.95 -0.76
C LYS A 160 -10.76 -22.02 -1.82
N LYS A 161 -10.74 -20.71 -1.55
CA LYS A 161 -11.28 -19.72 -2.48
C LYS A 161 -10.36 -19.45 -3.66
N ILE A 162 -9.04 -19.47 -3.46
CA ILE A 162 -8.08 -19.38 -4.57
C ILE A 162 -8.23 -20.56 -5.51
N ASP A 163 -8.38 -21.77 -4.99
CA ASP A 163 -8.57 -22.99 -5.80
C ASP A 163 -9.88 -23.00 -6.58
N LYS A 164 -10.89 -22.23 -6.13
CA LYS A 164 -12.20 -22.12 -6.78
C LYS A 164 -12.18 -21.20 -8.01
N TYR A 165 -11.28 -20.21 -8.08
CA TYR A 165 -11.26 -19.14 -9.09
C TYR A 165 -9.99 -19.08 -9.93
#